data_1bbf942c3654882572aba10a4dc41bd4
#
_entry.id   1bbf942c3654882572aba10a4dc41bd4
#
_cell.length_a   1.000
_cell.length_b   1.000
_cell.length_c   1.000
_cell.angle_alpha   90.00
_cell.angle_beta   90.00
_cell.angle_gamma   90.00
#
_symmetry.space_group_name_H-M   'P 1'
#
loop_
_entity.id
_entity.type
_entity.pdbx_description
1 polymer ?
#
loop_
_entity_poly.entity_id
_entity_poly.type
_entity_poly.pdbx_seq_one_letter_code
_entity_poly.pdbx_strand_id
1 'polypeptide(L)'
;LTGKEAKTIHRLLEVEYKDGATEPSFAHNLKNPLECDAVIVDELSMVDVTVFSALLDALPLSCRLIMVGDKNQLPPVGAGNVLADLIKSELIGVVSLDKIFRQAMKSKIVSNAHRVVNGEMPVFDNSVDSDFFLLRENSKYNAAGKIVNLVTDRIPSGYGFDSVRDIQVLCPSRKGEVGTENINALLQAKLNPPSYEKNEIKYKGYTLREGDKVMQIKNNYDVPWFKDGENGTGVFNGDIGILTRIDRANDIINVRFDDKEAMYSIENVKEIELAYAMTVHKSQGSEFAAVVLPTIATPPKLSYRNLFYTALTRARNLLIIVGNEASVKAMVDNDKKSRRYSALVHFLSVDNVAFFK
;
A
#
# COMPACT_ATOMS: atom_id res chain seq x y z
N LEU A 1 9.02 17.85 2.11
CA LEU A 1 9.58 18.42 3.34
C LEU A 1 11.05 18.86 3.16
N THR A 2 11.86 18.10 2.45
CA THR A 2 13.29 18.42 2.23
C THR A 2 13.55 19.27 1.00
N GLY A 3 12.59 19.40 0.08
CA GLY A 3 12.74 20.04 -1.23
C GLY A 3 13.66 19.27 -2.20
N LYS A 4 14.07 18.04 -1.84
CA LYS A 4 14.84 17.17 -2.72
C LYS A 4 13.95 16.13 -3.38
N GLU A 5 14.31 15.76 -4.61
CA GLU A 5 13.60 14.71 -5.36
C GLU A 5 13.74 13.36 -4.64
N ALA A 6 12.62 12.63 -4.50
CA ALA A 6 12.59 11.25 -4.06
C ALA A 6 12.25 10.34 -5.24
N LYS A 7 12.93 9.19 -5.32
CA LYS A 7 12.74 8.19 -6.37
C LYS A 7 12.54 6.82 -5.76
N THR A 8 11.85 5.92 -6.46
CA THR A 8 11.90 4.50 -6.10
C THR A 8 13.32 3.97 -6.28
N ILE A 9 13.71 2.92 -5.53
CA ILE A 9 15.04 2.29 -5.68
C ILE A 9 15.28 1.88 -7.14
N HIS A 10 14.28 1.28 -7.80
CA HIS A 10 14.38 0.89 -9.21
C HIS A 10 14.70 2.08 -10.14
N ARG A 11 14.07 3.24 -9.91
CA ARG A 11 14.33 4.45 -10.69
C ARG A 11 15.67 5.09 -10.35
N LEU A 12 16.08 5.03 -9.08
CA LEU A 12 17.38 5.51 -8.65
C LEU A 12 18.51 4.72 -9.30
N LEU A 13 18.32 3.39 -9.42
CA LEU A 13 19.31 2.48 -10.01
C LEU A 13 19.20 2.36 -11.54
N GLU A 14 18.22 3.04 -12.16
CA GLU A 14 17.97 3.00 -13.60
C GLU A 14 17.80 1.56 -14.12
N VAL A 15 16.62 1.00 -13.85
CA VAL A 15 16.30 -0.38 -14.25
C VAL A 15 16.32 -0.53 -15.76
N GLU A 16 17.04 -1.55 -16.24
CA GLU A 16 17.13 -1.94 -17.65
C GLU A 16 16.47 -3.30 -17.85
N TYR A 17 15.63 -3.39 -18.88
CA TYR A 17 15.04 -4.66 -19.31
C TYR A 17 15.79 -5.16 -20.56
N LYS A 18 16.61 -6.18 -20.41
CA LYS A 18 17.29 -6.80 -21.55
C LYS A 18 16.36 -7.85 -22.16
N ASP A 19 16.26 -7.84 -23.50
CA ASP A 19 15.48 -8.84 -24.23
C ASP A 19 15.92 -10.26 -23.85
N GLY A 20 14.95 -11.07 -23.39
CA GLY A 20 15.20 -12.46 -22.98
C GLY A 20 15.72 -12.66 -21.55
N ALA A 21 15.96 -11.61 -20.77
CA ALA A 21 16.32 -11.74 -19.36
C ALA A 21 15.07 -11.92 -18.48
N THR A 22 15.15 -12.85 -17.54
CA THR A 22 14.07 -13.12 -16.55
C THR A 22 14.11 -12.14 -15.38
N GLU A 23 15.25 -11.48 -15.14
CA GLU A 23 15.47 -10.53 -14.05
C GLU A 23 15.87 -9.15 -14.60
N PRO A 24 15.45 -8.05 -14.00
CA PRO A 24 15.88 -6.71 -14.38
C PRO A 24 17.38 -6.55 -14.06
N SER A 25 18.11 -5.86 -14.93
CA SER A 25 19.46 -5.35 -14.64
C SER A 25 19.35 -3.87 -14.26
N PHE A 26 20.40 -3.34 -13.62
CA PHE A 26 20.48 -1.95 -13.20
C PHE A 26 21.71 -1.29 -13.81
N ALA A 27 21.53 -0.06 -14.33
CA ALA A 27 22.63 0.74 -14.87
C ALA A 27 23.62 1.11 -13.77
N HIS A 28 23.11 1.48 -12.57
CA HIS A 28 23.95 1.69 -11.39
C HIS A 28 24.18 0.36 -10.66
N ASN A 29 25.46 0.04 -10.47
CA ASN A 29 25.96 -1.20 -9.88
C ASN A 29 27.43 -1.03 -9.44
N LEU A 30 28.11 -2.11 -9.02
CA LEU A 30 29.54 -2.09 -8.60
C LEU A 30 30.51 -1.45 -9.61
N LYS A 31 30.21 -1.50 -10.92
CA LYS A 31 31.05 -0.90 -11.97
C LYS A 31 30.70 0.54 -12.29
N ASN A 32 29.49 0.94 -11.97
CA ASN A 32 28.93 2.26 -12.18
C ASN A 32 28.16 2.72 -10.94
N PRO A 33 28.83 3.04 -9.82
CA PRO A 33 28.16 3.41 -8.59
C PRO A 33 27.41 4.75 -8.70
N LEU A 34 26.50 4.96 -7.77
CA LEU A 34 25.81 6.24 -7.61
C LEU A 34 26.80 7.34 -7.17
N GLU A 35 26.59 8.55 -7.66
CA GLU A 35 27.36 9.72 -7.23
C GLU A 35 26.66 10.41 -6.04
N CYS A 36 26.85 9.89 -4.82
CA CYS A 36 26.20 10.41 -3.63
C CYS A 36 26.99 10.15 -2.36
N ASP A 37 26.90 11.07 -1.38
CA ASP A 37 27.49 10.95 -0.05
C ASP A 37 26.57 10.26 0.95
N ALA A 38 25.27 10.29 0.71
CA ALA A 38 24.27 9.67 1.56
C ALA A 38 23.03 9.24 0.77
N VAL A 39 22.47 8.09 1.13
CA VAL A 39 21.20 7.59 0.65
C VAL A 39 20.28 7.35 1.84
N ILE A 40 19.05 7.87 1.76
CA ILE A 40 17.99 7.62 2.74
C ILE A 40 16.97 6.70 2.06
N VAL A 41 16.78 5.52 2.63
CA VAL A 41 15.75 4.56 2.17
C VAL A 41 14.60 4.61 3.16
N ASP A 42 13.47 5.12 2.70
CA ASP A 42 12.22 5.07 3.46
C ASP A 42 11.40 3.82 3.09
N GLU A 43 10.46 3.41 3.95
CA GLU A 43 9.63 2.22 3.80
C GLU A 43 10.45 0.93 3.55
N LEU A 44 11.59 0.77 4.25
CA LEU A 44 12.47 -0.40 4.08
C LEU A 44 11.75 -1.74 4.36
N SER A 45 10.65 -1.73 5.10
CA SER A 45 9.79 -2.91 5.31
C SER A 45 9.28 -3.52 4.00
N MET A 46 9.22 -2.75 2.91
CA MET A 46 8.77 -3.19 1.59
C MET A 46 9.90 -3.68 0.68
N VAL A 47 11.15 -3.53 1.09
CA VAL A 47 12.33 -3.84 0.26
C VAL A 47 12.73 -5.31 0.48
N ASP A 48 12.74 -6.09 -0.60
CA ASP A 48 13.21 -7.47 -0.59
C ASP A 48 14.74 -7.58 -0.70
N VAL A 49 15.25 -8.80 -0.53
CA VAL A 49 16.69 -9.07 -0.54
C VAL A 49 17.34 -8.76 -1.90
N THR A 50 16.63 -8.96 -3.00
CA THR A 50 17.18 -8.74 -4.35
C THR A 50 17.37 -7.26 -4.63
N VAL A 51 16.34 -6.47 -4.33
CA VAL A 51 16.38 -5.01 -4.50
C VAL A 51 17.37 -4.37 -3.53
N PHE A 52 17.45 -4.89 -2.30
CA PHE A 52 18.41 -4.39 -1.32
C PHE A 52 19.87 -4.69 -1.73
N SER A 53 20.14 -5.90 -2.23
CA SER A 53 21.46 -6.26 -2.75
C SER A 53 21.88 -5.35 -3.91
N ALA A 54 20.98 -5.13 -4.88
CA ALA A 54 21.25 -4.24 -6.01
C ALA A 54 21.54 -2.81 -5.56
N LEU A 55 20.83 -2.32 -4.54
CA LEU A 55 21.10 -1.01 -3.96
C LEU A 55 22.50 -0.97 -3.34
N LEU A 56 22.88 -1.97 -2.53
CA LEU A 56 24.20 -2.01 -1.89
C LEU A 56 25.33 -2.06 -2.93
N ASP A 57 25.15 -2.83 -4.01
CA ASP A 57 26.11 -2.90 -5.11
C ASP A 57 26.34 -1.56 -5.82
N ALA A 58 25.32 -0.70 -5.80
CA ALA A 58 25.38 0.62 -6.44
C ALA A 58 25.91 1.74 -5.50
N LEU A 59 26.04 1.49 -4.20
CA LEU A 59 26.51 2.51 -3.27
C LEU A 59 28.04 2.61 -3.26
N PRO A 60 28.63 3.84 -3.31
CA PRO A 60 30.04 4.05 -3.01
C PRO A 60 30.37 3.58 -1.58
N LEU A 61 31.56 3.05 -1.36
CA LEU A 61 31.99 2.60 -0.01
C LEU A 61 31.96 3.72 1.05
N SER A 62 32.11 4.98 0.64
CA SER A 62 32.03 6.15 1.51
C SER A 62 30.61 6.64 1.77
N CYS A 63 29.62 6.09 1.06
CA CYS A 63 28.23 6.53 1.15
C CYS A 63 27.59 6.15 2.49
N ARG A 64 26.94 7.10 3.13
CA ARG A 64 26.15 6.86 4.34
C ARG A 64 24.76 6.34 3.97
N LEU A 65 24.40 5.14 4.43
CA LEU A 65 23.09 4.57 4.24
C LEU A 65 22.25 4.77 5.51
N ILE A 66 21.11 5.47 5.38
CA ILE A 66 20.12 5.67 6.44
C ILE A 66 18.86 4.91 6.03
N MET A 67 18.44 3.98 6.87
CA MET A 67 17.32 3.09 6.61
C MET A 67 16.17 3.39 7.57
N VAL A 68 14.99 3.67 7.02
CA VAL A 68 13.77 3.98 7.79
C VAL A 68 12.70 2.95 7.43
N GLY A 69 11.94 2.46 8.42
CA GLY A 69 10.87 1.50 8.17
C GLY A 69 10.23 0.99 9.45
N ASP A 70 9.11 0.32 9.30
CA ASP A 70 8.34 -0.24 10.40
C ASP A 70 8.33 -1.78 10.34
N LYS A 71 9.04 -2.41 11.29
CA LYS A 71 9.15 -3.87 11.40
C LYS A 71 7.81 -4.58 11.68
N ASN A 72 6.80 -3.84 12.11
CA ASN A 72 5.47 -4.37 12.46
C ASN A 72 4.50 -4.34 11.29
N GLN A 73 4.81 -3.58 10.22
CA GLN A 73 4.05 -3.61 8.97
C GLN A 73 4.25 -4.91 8.21
N LEU A 74 3.56 -5.05 7.08
CA LEU A 74 3.70 -6.19 6.19
C LEU A 74 5.15 -6.29 5.66
N PRO A 75 5.73 -7.49 5.63
CA PRO A 75 7.03 -7.72 5.00
C PRO A 75 6.93 -7.56 3.47
N PRO A 76 8.07 -7.46 2.74
CA PRO A 76 8.07 -7.33 1.29
C PRO A 76 7.36 -8.50 0.60
N VAL A 77 6.86 -8.29 -0.61
CA VAL A 77 6.26 -9.40 -1.40
C VAL A 77 7.35 -10.38 -1.84
N GLY A 78 8.52 -9.86 -2.22
CA GLY A 78 9.69 -10.64 -2.64
C GLY A 78 10.36 -11.42 -1.49
N ALA A 79 11.49 -12.03 -1.78
CA ALA A 79 12.21 -12.89 -0.84
C ALA A 79 12.86 -12.12 0.32
N GLY A 80 12.96 -12.77 1.47
CA GLY A 80 13.64 -12.23 2.66
C GLY A 80 12.79 -11.26 3.50
N ASN A 81 13.43 -10.70 4.53
CA ASN A 81 12.86 -9.67 5.42
C ASN A 81 14.01 -8.80 5.94
N VAL A 82 14.58 -8.01 5.03
CA VAL A 82 15.82 -7.26 5.23
C VAL A 82 15.77 -6.42 6.51
N LEU A 83 14.73 -5.60 6.70
CA LEU A 83 14.61 -4.73 7.87
C LEU A 83 14.66 -5.52 9.19
N ALA A 84 13.86 -6.59 9.28
CA ALA A 84 13.80 -7.39 10.50
C ALA A 84 15.12 -8.14 10.75
N ASP A 85 15.76 -8.64 9.71
CA ASP A 85 17.04 -9.35 9.79
C ASP A 85 18.18 -8.42 10.19
N LEU A 86 18.25 -7.21 9.65
CA LEU A 86 19.23 -6.20 10.03
C LEU A 86 19.06 -5.79 11.50
N ILE A 87 17.84 -5.52 11.95
CA ILE A 87 17.56 -5.22 13.36
C ILE A 87 17.99 -6.38 14.26
N LYS A 88 17.66 -7.63 13.87
CA LYS A 88 17.98 -8.82 14.65
C LYS A 88 19.48 -9.14 14.71
N SER A 89 20.26 -8.71 13.72
CA SER A 89 21.70 -8.95 13.69
C SER A 89 22.46 -8.18 14.77
N GLU A 90 21.90 -7.07 15.28
CA GLU A 90 22.51 -6.16 16.26
C GLU A 90 23.84 -5.54 15.80
N LEU A 91 24.19 -5.67 14.50
CA LEU A 91 25.45 -5.16 13.94
C LEU A 91 25.37 -3.71 13.47
N ILE A 92 24.15 -3.22 13.26
CA ILE A 92 23.88 -1.88 12.77
C ILE A 92 23.21 -1.09 13.88
N GLY A 93 23.63 0.17 14.05
CA GLY A 93 23.00 1.06 15.01
C GLY A 93 21.49 1.25 14.71
N VAL A 94 20.64 0.93 15.65
CA VAL A 94 19.19 1.03 15.54
C VAL A 94 18.66 2.07 16.50
N VAL A 95 17.86 3.00 16.00
CA VAL A 95 17.08 3.93 16.81
C VAL A 95 15.61 3.55 16.67
N SER A 96 14.99 3.15 17.78
CA SER A 96 13.56 2.80 17.83
C SER A 96 12.75 3.99 18.31
N LEU A 97 11.69 4.35 17.55
CA LEU A 97 10.79 5.44 17.90
C LEU A 97 9.54 4.88 18.61
N ASP A 98 9.72 4.47 19.86
CA ASP A 98 8.67 3.79 20.63
C ASP A 98 7.75 4.75 21.40
N LYS A 99 8.12 6.04 21.49
CA LYS A 99 7.35 7.02 22.25
C LYS A 99 6.28 7.68 21.39
N ILE A 100 5.03 7.47 21.74
CA ILE A 100 3.89 8.19 21.18
C ILE A 100 3.82 9.57 21.86
N PHE A 101 3.88 10.64 21.07
CA PHE A 101 3.71 11.98 21.60
C PHE A 101 2.30 12.18 22.15
N ARG A 102 2.19 13.00 23.21
CA ARG A 102 0.91 13.27 23.92
C ARG A 102 -0.23 13.72 22.99
N GLN A 103 0.07 14.43 21.91
CA GLN A 103 -0.94 14.84 20.93
C GLN A 103 -1.46 13.65 20.10
N ALA A 104 -0.59 12.73 19.69
CA ALA A 104 -0.96 11.51 18.96
C ALA A 104 -1.72 10.51 19.86
N MET A 105 -1.51 10.53 21.17
CA MET A 105 -2.27 9.69 22.11
C MET A 105 -3.77 10.03 22.20
N LYS A 106 -4.19 11.19 21.70
CA LYS A 106 -5.63 11.52 21.61
C LYS A 106 -6.34 10.69 20.54
N SER A 107 -5.63 10.29 19.49
CA SER A 107 -6.16 9.39 18.46
C SER A 107 -6.30 7.97 18.99
N LYS A 108 -7.50 7.42 18.87
CA LYS A 108 -7.79 6.00 19.17
C LYS A 108 -7.19 5.08 18.10
N ILE A 109 -7.03 5.56 16.86
CA ILE A 109 -6.33 4.81 15.80
C ILE A 109 -4.90 4.55 16.24
N VAL A 110 -4.16 5.57 16.65
CA VAL A 110 -2.75 5.46 17.07
C VAL A 110 -2.60 4.59 18.32
N SER A 111 -3.41 4.85 19.35
CA SER A 111 -3.34 4.09 20.60
C SER A 111 -3.71 2.61 20.41
N ASN A 112 -4.71 2.31 19.57
CA ASN A 112 -5.10 0.94 19.26
C ASN A 112 -4.09 0.24 18.33
N ALA A 113 -3.48 0.94 17.39
CA ALA A 113 -2.38 0.38 16.58
C ALA A 113 -1.23 -0.08 17.49
N HIS A 114 -0.86 0.71 18.50
CA HIS A 114 0.17 0.35 19.45
C HIS A 114 -0.23 -0.86 20.33
N ARG A 115 -1.49 -0.94 20.77
CA ARG A 115 -2.01 -2.13 21.47
C ARG A 115 -1.90 -3.38 20.60
N VAL A 116 -2.30 -3.28 19.34
CA VAL A 116 -2.24 -4.41 18.38
C VAL A 116 -0.81 -4.92 18.20
N VAL A 117 0.18 -4.03 18.07
CA VAL A 117 1.60 -4.43 17.98
C VAL A 117 2.01 -5.28 19.19
N ASN A 118 1.54 -4.92 20.38
CA ASN A 118 1.82 -5.64 21.63
C ASN A 118 0.97 -6.91 21.81
N GLY A 119 0.10 -7.26 20.86
CA GLY A 119 -0.78 -8.42 20.97
C GLY A 119 -2.00 -8.19 21.83
N GLU A 120 -2.33 -6.94 22.12
CA GLU A 120 -3.49 -6.57 22.91
C GLU A 120 -4.68 -6.23 22.01
N MET A 121 -5.88 -6.60 22.47
CA MET A 121 -7.11 -6.23 21.78
C MET A 121 -7.28 -4.70 21.72
N PRO A 122 -7.70 -4.14 20.56
CA PRO A 122 -8.09 -2.75 20.52
C PRO A 122 -9.26 -2.45 21.45
N VAL A 123 -9.30 -1.22 21.95
CA VAL A 123 -10.44 -0.70 22.70
C VAL A 123 -11.41 -0.06 21.74
N PHE A 124 -12.61 -0.59 21.68
CA PHE A 124 -13.70 -0.04 20.86
C PHE A 124 -14.51 0.94 21.70
N ASP A 125 -14.39 2.19 21.38
CA ASP A 125 -15.14 3.28 22.02
C ASP A 125 -16.07 3.88 20.98
N ASN A 126 -17.39 3.77 21.19
CA ASN A 126 -18.39 4.32 20.29
C ASN A 126 -18.80 5.76 20.70
N SER A 127 -17.93 6.47 21.42
CA SER A 127 -18.15 7.89 21.72
C SER A 127 -18.14 8.74 20.44
N VAL A 128 -18.82 9.88 20.49
CA VAL A 128 -18.97 10.78 19.33
C VAL A 128 -17.62 11.32 18.85
N ASP A 129 -16.66 11.47 19.75
CA ASP A 129 -15.32 12.02 19.47
C ASP A 129 -14.29 10.92 19.09
N SER A 130 -14.73 9.67 18.92
CA SER A 130 -13.82 8.58 18.52
C SER A 130 -13.48 8.66 17.04
N ASP A 131 -12.23 8.34 16.69
CA ASP A 131 -11.75 8.14 15.34
C ASP A 131 -11.64 6.65 14.96
N PHE A 132 -12.05 5.73 15.88
CA PHE A 132 -11.86 4.29 15.76
C PHE A 132 -13.13 3.54 16.20
N PHE A 133 -13.77 2.83 15.26
CA PHE A 133 -15.05 2.16 15.51
C PHE A 133 -15.05 0.70 15.09
N LEU A 134 -15.83 -0.11 15.80
CA LEU A 134 -16.24 -1.45 15.38
C LEU A 134 -17.74 -1.46 15.07
N LEU A 135 -18.08 -1.60 13.78
CA LEU A 135 -19.44 -1.89 13.34
C LEU A 135 -19.65 -3.41 13.36
N ARG A 136 -20.35 -3.88 14.42
CA ARG A 136 -20.57 -5.33 14.62
C ARG A 136 -21.44 -5.93 13.51
N GLU A 137 -20.91 -6.98 12.88
CA GLU A 137 -21.59 -7.77 11.88
C GLU A 137 -21.03 -9.20 11.84
N ASN A 138 -21.93 -10.18 11.75
CA ASN A 138 -21.59 -11.60 11.70
C ASN A 138 -21.85 -12.23 10.33
N SER A 139 -22.66 -11.60 9.49
CA SER A 139 -22.96 -12.06 8.14
C SER A 139 -22.06 -11.35 7.12
N LYS A 140 -21.32 -12.11 6.33
CA LYS A 140 -20.48 -11.58 5.25
C LYS A 140 -21.29 -10.84 4.16
N TYR A 141 -22.52 -11.26 3.92
CA TYR A 141 -23.42 -10.60 2.97
C TYR A 141 -23.90 -9.24 3.49
N ASN A 142 -24.34 -9.19 4.74
CA ASN A 142 -24.73 -7.94 5.38
C ASN A 142 -23.54 -6.99 5.53
N ALA A 143 -22.33 -7.52 5.79
CA ALA A 143 -21.12 -6.73 5.87
C ALA A 143 -20.83 -5.98 4.57
N ALA A 144 -20.96 -6.62 3.41
CA ALA A 144 -20.79 -5.95 2.12
C ALA A 144 -21.78 -4.79 1.94
N GLY A 145 -23.05 -4.98 2.25
CA GLY A 145 -24.07 -3.93 2.22
C GLY A 145 -23.76 -2.77 3.18
N LYS A 146 -23.31 -3.09 4.42
CA LYS A 146 -22.90 -2.07 5.40
C LYS A 146 -21.66 -1.27 4.93
N ILE A 147 -20.68 -1.93 4.31
CA ILE A 147 -19.50 -1.25 3.74
C ILE A 147 -19.94 -0.27 2.66
N VAL A 148 -20.79 -0.69 1.74
CA VAL A 148 -21.33 0.19 0.70
C VAL A 148 -22.03 1.39 1.32
N ASN A 149 -22.96 1.19 2.26
CA ASN A 149 -23.69 2.27 2.93
C ASN A 149 -22.74 3.21 3.72
N LEU A 150 -21.70 2.68 4.38
CA LEU A 150 -20.69 3.51 5.04
C LEU A 150 -20.02 4.45 4.06
N VAL A 151 -19.55 3.94 2.92
CA VAL A 151 -18.79 4.71 1.92
C VAL A 151 -19.68 5.70 1.17
N THR A 152 -20.91 5.30 0.82
CA THR A 152 -21.78 6.13 -0.06
C THR A 152 -22.62 7.14 0.70
N ASP A 153 -22.85 6.94 2.00
CA ASP A 153 -23.84 7.73 2.74
C ASP A 153 -23.36 8.11 4.14
N ARG A 154 -23.09 7.16 5.05
CA ARG A 154 -22.89 7.46 6.47
C ARG A 154 -21.62 8.26 6.77
N ILE A 155 -20.49 7.92 6.15
CA ILE A 155 -19.23 8.66 6.36
C ILE A 155 -19.30 10.03 5.71
N PRO A 156 -19.75 10.17 4.44
CA PRO A 156 -19.94 11.50 3.85
C PRO A 156 -20.88 12.40 4.65
N SER A 157 -22.04 11.90 5.05
CA SER A 157 -23.05 12.68 5.79
C SER A 157 -22.60 13.02 7.22
N GLY A 158 -21.86 12.11 7.88
CA GLY A 158 -21.46 12.29 9.28
C GLY A 158 -20.16 13.06 9.47
N TYR A 159 -19.22 12.96 8.54
CA TYR A 159 -17.87 13.49 8.67
C TYR A 159 -17.47 14.45 7.53
N GLY A 160 -18.28 14.58 6.48
CA GLY A 160 -18.00 15.45 5.35
C GLY A 160 -16.92 14.94 4.40
N PHE A 161 -16.52 13.68 4.48
CA PHE A 161 -15.53 13.07 3.58
C PHE A 161 -16.14 12.76 2.23
N ASP A 162 -15.39 13.00 1.17
CA ASP A 162 -15.76 12.60 -0.19
C ASP A 162 -15.63 11.07 -0.37
N SER A 163 -16.69 10.44 -0.88
CA SER A 163 -16.79 8.98 -1.04
C SER A 163 -15.69 8.38 -1.93
N VAL A 164 -15.18 9.16 -2.89
CA VAL A 164 -14.21 8.68 -3.88
C VAL A 164 -12.79 9.08 -3.48
N ARG A 165 -12.60 10.33 -3.03
CA ARG A 165 -11.26 10.89 -2.75
C ARG A 165 -10.75 10.52 -1.37
N ASP A 166 -11.60 10.63 -0.34
CA ASP A 166 -11.17 10.58 1.06
C ASP A 166 -11.33 9.21 1.69
N ILE A 167 -12.26 8.39 1.17
CA ILE A 167 -12.60 7.10 1.75
C ILE A 167 -11.93 5.97 0.96
N GLN A 168 -11.31 5.04 1.69
CA GLN A 168 -10.73 3.82 1.12
C GLN A 168 -11.22 2.58 1.84
N VAL A 169 -11.72 1.59 1.09
CA VAL A 169 -11.98 0.26 1.64
C VAL A 169 -10.72 -0.59 1.50
N LEU A 170 -10.21 -1.11 2.62
CA LEU A 170 -9.04 -1.98 2.67
C LEU A 170 -9.44 -3.43 2.96
N CYS A 171 -9.48 -4.26 1.94
CA CYS A 171 -9.87 -5.66 2.11
C CYS A 171 -8.65 -6.56 2.37
N PRO A 172 -8.75 -7.55 3.27
CA PRO A 172 -7.71 -8.56 3.43
C PRO A 172 -7.50 -9.40 2.17
N SER A 173 -8.54 -9.68 1.40
CA SER A 173 -8.50 -10.57 0.23
C SER A 173 -9.13 -9.94 -1.02
N ARG A 174 -8.81 -10.52 -2.20
CA ARG A 174 -9.43 -10.12 -3.48
C ARG A 174 -10.82 -10.73 -3.66
N LYS A 175 -10.97 -12.01 -3.33
CA LYS A 175 -12.17 -12.81 -3.57
C LYS A 175 -13.07 -12.88 -2.34
N GLY A 176 -14.34 -13.20 -2.56
CA GLY A 176 -15.35 -13.34 -1.53
C GLY A 176 -16.25 -12.11 -1.41
N GLU A 177 -17.27 -12.21 -0.57
CA GLU A 177 -18.33 -11.21 -0.43
C GLU A 177 -17.80 -9.85 0.05
N VAL A 178 -16.78 -9.85 0.89
CA VAL A 178 -16.08 -8.65 1.37
C VAL A 178 -14.69 -8.49 0.74
N GLY A 179 -14.42 -9.19 -0.36
CA GLY A 179 -13.20 -9.05 -1.15
C GLY A 179 -13.24 -7.85 -2.10
N THR A 180 -12.07 -7.40 -2.56
CA THR A 180 -11.98 -6.21 -3.41
C THR A 180 -12.77 -6.32 -4.69
N GLU A 181 -12.86 -7.51 -5.30
CA GLU A 181 -13.59 -7.71 -6.56
C GLU A 181 -15.09 -7.39 -6.40
N ASN A 182 -15.72 -7.95 -5.37
CA ASN A 182 -17.14 -7.71 -5.09
C ASN A 182 -17.41 -6.29 -4.59
N ILE A 183 -16.59 -5.80 -3.65
CA ILE A 183 -16.79 -4.45 -3.08
C ILE A 183 -16.60 -3.37 -4.15
N ASN A 184 -15.62 -3.50 -5.05
CA ASN A 184 -15.46 -2.60 -6.19
C ASN A 184 -16.68 -2.57 -7.09
N ALA A 185 -17.24 -3.74 -7.44
CA ALA A 185 -18.46 -3.83 -8.27
C ALA A 185 -19.66 -3.14 -7.60
N LEU A 186 -19.85 -3.37 -6.29
CA LEU A 186 -20.94 -2.77 -5.54
C LEU A 186 -20.79 -1.25 -5.39
N LEU A 187 -19.58 -0.76 -5.10
CA LEU A 187 -19.29 0.66 -4.96
C LEU A 187 -19.37 1.38 -6.31
N GLN A 188 -18.84 0.80 -7.39
CA GLN A 188 -18.98 1.35 -8.72
C GLN A 188 -20.44 1.51 -9.12
N ALA A 189 -21.27 0.49 -8.88
CA ALA A 189 -22.70 0.55 -9.19
C ALA A 189 -23.45 1.67 -8.45
N LYS A 190 -22.96 2.09 -7.27
CA LYS A 190 -23.57 3.14 -6.46
C LYS A 190 -22.97 4.52 -6.73
N LEU A 191 -21.64 4.62 -6.79
CA LEU A 191 -20.92 5.90 -6.90
C LEU A 191 -20.77 6.37 -8.34
N ASN A 192 -20.67 5.42 -9.27
CA ASN A 192 -20.49 5.69 -10.69
C ASN A 192 -21.37 4.76 -11.55
N PRO A 193 -22.73 4.88 -11.48
CA PRO A 193 -23.63 4.05 -12.27
C PRO A 193 -23.43 4.26 -13.78
N PRO A 194 -23.83 3.28 -14.63
CA PRO A 194 -23.78 3.43 -16.07
C PRO A 194 -24.66 4.61 -16.54
N SER A 195 -24.17 5.34 -17.54
CA SER A 195 -24.87 6.45 -18.19
C SER A 195 -24.57 6.46 -19.68
N TYR A 196 -25.50 6.94 -20.48
CA TYR A 196 -25.27 7.13 -21.94
C TYR A 196 -24.20 8.18 -22.24
N GLU A 197 -23.90 9.04 -21.29
CA GLU A 197 -22.88 10.09 -21.41
C GLU A 197 -21.46 9.62 -21.11
N LYS A 198 -21.30 8.41 -20.56
CA LYS A 198 -20.02 7.86 -20.13
C LYS A 198 -19.57 6.71 -21.02
N ASN A 199 -18.36 6.81 -21.49
CA ASN A 199 -17.73 5.71 -22.19
C ASN A 199 -17.29 4.63 -21.17
N GLU A 200 -17.33 3.38 -21.64
CA GLU A 200 -16.95 2.21 -20.85
C GLU A 200 -16.01 1.30 -21.64
N ILE A 201 -15.14 0.58 -20.94
CA ILE A 201 -14.31 -0.47 -21.53
C ILE A 201 -14.40 -1.73 -20.67
N LYS A 202 -14.66 -2.88 -21.31
CA LYS A 202 -14.71 -4.19 -20.63
C LYS A 202 -13.34 -4.85 -20.69
N TYR A 203 -12.85 -5.29 -19.53
CA TYR A 203 -11.60 -6.00 -19.43
C TYR A 203 -11.66 -7.07 -18.34
N LYS A 204 -11.33 -8.33 -18.68
CA LYS A 204 -11.22 -9.47 -17.73
C LYS A 204 -12.34 -9.59 -16.69
N GLY A 205 -13.60 -9.37 -17.09
CA GLY A 205 -14.76 -9.59 -16.22
C GLY A 205 -15.20 -8.39 -15.38
N TYR A 206 -14.53 -7.24 -15.48
CA TYR A 206 -14.99 -5.97 -14.95
C TYR A 206 -15.09 -4.90 -16.03
N THR A 207 -15.82 -3.84 -15.74
CA THR A 207 -15.99 -2.69 -16.63
C THR A 207 -15.33 -1.49 -16.00
N LEU A 208 -14.46 -0.79 -16.74
CA LEU A 208 -13.98 0.54 -16.39
C LEU A 208 -14.86 1.58 -17.09
N ARG A 209 -15.18 2.64 -16.39
CA ARG A 209 -16.09 3.71 -16.85
C ARG A 209 -15.49 5.06 -16.51
N GLU A 210 -15.71 6.04 -17.36
CA GLU A 210 -15.36 7.42 -17.07
C GLU A 210 -15.94 7.86 -15.72
N GLY A 211 -15.10 8.45 -14.86
CA GLY A 211 -15.41 8.80 -13.47
C GLY A 211 -15.02 7.72 -12.43
N ASP A 212 -14.55 6.55 -12.85
CA ASP A 212 -14.12 5.52 -11.91
C ASP A 212 -12.85 5.90 -11.14
N LYS A 213 -12.82 5.57 -9.85
CA LYS A 213 -11.60 5.52 -9.08
C LYS A 213 -10.79 4.29 -9.49
N VAL A 214 -9.58 4.51 -9.95
CA VAL A 214 -8.69 3.47 -10.48
C VAL A 214 -7.32 3.52 -9.85
N MET A 215 -6.57 2.43 -10.00
CA MET A 215 -5.19 2.32 -9.52
C MET A 215 -4.32 1.68 -10.59
N GLN A 216 -3.13 2.20 -10.78
CA GLN A 216 -2.06 1.59 -11.54
C GLN A 216 -1.54 0.35 -10.80
N ILE A 217 -1.41 -0.79 -11.50
CA ILE A 217 -1.00 -2.07 -10.88
C ILE A 217 0.36 -2.59 -11.32
N LYS A 218 1.06 -1.80 -12.12
CA LYS A 218 2.45 -2.03 -12.57
C LYS A 218 3.17 -0.71 -12.69
N ASN A 219 4.48 -0.71 -12.51
CA ASN A 219 5.28 0.44 -12.92
C ASN A 219 5.30 0.50 -14.46
N ASN A 220 4.95 1.64 -15.01
CA ASN A 220 5.08 1.93 -16.44
C ASN A 220 5.78 3.27 -16.61
N TYR A 221 7.04 3.23 -17.01
CA TYR A 221 7.90 4.43 -17.12
C TYR A 221 7.65 5.23 -18.40
N ASP A 222 6.92 4.65 -19.35
CA ASP A 222 6.70 5.22 -20.69
C ASP A 222 5.37 5.96 -20.81
N VAL A 223 4.47 5.82 -19.85
CA VAL A 223 3.16 6.52 -19.86
C VAL A 223 3.40 8.02 -19.74
N PRO A 224 3.08 8.82 -20.78
CA PRO A 224 3.21 10.27 -20.71
C PRO A 224 2.14 10.87 -19.80
N TRP A 225 2.51 11.92 -19.09
CA TRP A 225 1.58 12.74 -18.32
C TRP A 225 1.83 14.23 -18.54
N PHE A 226 0.79 15.04 -18.32
CA PHE A 226 0.78 16.49 -18.45
C PHE A 226 0.23 17.12 -17.18
N LYS A 227 0.81 18.25 -16.78
CA LYS A 227 0.40 19.05 -15.63
C LYS A 227 0.81 20.49 -15.82
N ASP A 228 -0.14 21.44 -15.88
CA ASP A 228 0.09 22.91 -15.86
C ASP A 228 1.22 23.39 -16.78
N GLY A 229 1.33 22.79 -17.99
CA GLY A 229 2.38 23.11 -18.97
C GLY A 229 3.68 22.33 -18.80
N GLU A 230 3.82 21.54 -17.75
CA GLU A 230 4.87 20.55 -17.58
C GLU A 230 4.46 19.23 -18.21
N ASN A 231 5.42 18.48 -18.72
CA ASN A 231 5.22 17.11 -19.19
C ASN A 231 6.29 16.19 -18.62
N GLY A 232 5.96 14.92 -18.55
CA GLY A 232 6.89 13.90 -18.09
C GLY A 232 6.37 12.52 -18.45
N THR A 233 7.07 11.49 -17.98
CA THR A 233 6.68 10.10 -18.16
C THR A 233 6.73 9.34 -16.83
N GLY A 234 5.97 8.25 -16.76
CA GLY A 234 5.96 7.31 -15.66
C GLY A 234 4.76 7.44 -14.74
N VAL A 235 4.07 6.30 -14.58
CA VAL A 235 3.03 6.05 -13.59
C VAL A 235 3.38 4.77 -12.84
N PHE A 236 3.19 4.75 -11.54
CA PHE A 236 3.75 3.70 -10.69
C PHE A 236 2.68 2.81 -10.05
N ASN A 237 3.10 1.60 -9.74
CA ASN A 237 2.24 0.65 -9.03
C ASN A 237 1.79 1.23 -7.68
N GLY A 238 0.48 1.33 -7.47
CA GLY A 238 -0.13 1.93 -6.30
C GLY A 238 -0.64 3.35 -6.51
N ASP A 239 -0.27 4.04 -7.61
CA ASP A 239 -0.82 5.35 -7.93
C ASP A 239 -2.34 5.24 -8.13
N ILE A 240 -3.10 6.08 -7.39
CA ILE A 240 -4.56 6.12 -7.42
C ILE A 240 -5.01 7.37 -8.17
N GLY A 241 -5.94 7.20 -9.09
CA GLY A 241 -6.47 8.29 -9.89
C GLY A 241 -7.93 8.13 -10.27
N ILE A 242 -8.40 9.06 -11.07
CA ILE A 242 -9.75 9.05 -11.65
C ILE A 242 -9.61 8.87 -13.16
N LEU A 243 -10.33 7.90 -13.71
CA LEU A 243 -10.45 7.67 -15.15
C LEU A 243 -11.30 8.80 -15.74
N THR A 244 -10.66 9.75 -16.42
CA THR A 244 -11.31 11.00 -16.88
C THR A 244 -11.92 10.85 -18.27
N ARG A 245 -11.32 10.04 -19.15
CA ARG A 245 -11.77 9.89 -20.54
C ARG A 245 -11.41 8.53 -21.11
N ILE A 246 -12.32 7.99 -21.90
CA ILE A 246 -12.10 6.83 -22.79
C ILE A 246 -12.41 7.26 -24.22
N ASP A 247 -11.38 7.41 -25.03
CA ASP A 247 -11.50 7.76 -26.45
C ASP A 247 -11.22 6.54 -27.32
N ARG A 248 -12.31 5.85 -27.72
CA ARG A 248 -12.20 4.63 -28.54
C ARG A 248 -11.79 4.90 -29.98
N ALA A 249 -12.04 6.11 -30.47
CA ALA A 249 -11.70 6.45 -31.85
C ALA A 249 -10.20 6.63 -32.05
N ASN A 250 -9.52 7.11 -31.00
CA ASN A 250 -8.08 7.35 -30.99
C ASN A 250 -7.29 6.32 -30.15
N ASP A 251 -7.95 5.28 -29.63
CA ASP A 251 -7.36 4.26 -28.74
C ASP A 251 -6.67 4.82 -27.49
N ILE A 252 -7.25 5.86 -26.89
CA ILE A 252 -6.68 6.59 -25.75
C ILE A 252 -7.57 6.44 -24.51
N ILE A 253 -6.91 6.27 -23.36
CA ILE A 253 -7.51 6.35 -22.01
C ILE A 253 -6.75 7.40 -21.22
N ASN A 254 -7.48 8.33 -20.60
CA ASN A 254 -6.89 9.33 -19.70
C ASN A 254 -7.23 9.02 -18.25
N VAL A 255 -6.21 9.08 -17.39
CA VAL A 255 -6.35 8.93 -15.94
C VAL A 255 -5.67 10.10 -15.26
N ARG A 256 -6.39 10.78 -14.38
CA ARG A 256 -5.83 11.86 -13.57
C ARG A 256 -5.37 11.33 -12.23
N PHE A 257 -4.05 11.32 -12.03
CA PHE A 257 -3.37 11.01 -10.78
C PHE A 257 -3.00 12.33 -10.10
N ASP A 258 -3.62 12.63 -8.96
CA ASP A 258 -3.53 13.94 -8.30
C ASP A 258 -3.81 15.08 -9.31
N ASP A 259 -2.78 15.80 -9.72
CA ASP A 259 -2.82 16.92 -10.65
C ASP A 259 -2.20 16.61 -12.03
N LYS A 260 -1.79 15.34 -12.27
CA LYS A 260 -1.21 14.87 -13.52
C LYS A 260 -2.25 14.11 -14.34
N GLU A 261 -2.45 14.51 -15.58
CA GLU A 261 -3.28 13.78 -16.53
C GLU A 261 -2.39 12.83 -17.35
N ALA A 262 -2.47 11.54 -17.03
CA ALA A 262 -1.73 10.50 -17.73
C ALA A 262 -2.53 9.94 -18.90
N MET A 263 -1.84 9.69 -20.02
CA MET A 263 -2.45 9.23 -21.27
C MET A 263 -1.95 7.82 -21.61
N TYR A 264 -2.85 6.86 -21.65
CA TYR A 264 -2.58 5.47 -21.96
C TYR A 264 -3.09 5.10 -23.34
N SER A 265 -2.40 4.18 -24.02
CA SER A 265 -3.02 3.39 -25.07
C SER A 265 -4.08 2.45 -24.45
N ILE A 266 -5.15 2.18 -25.19
CA ILE A 266 -6.22 1.28 -24.75
C ILE A 266 -5.71 -0.14 -24.44
N GLU A 267 -4.61 -0.57 -25.06
CA GLU A 267 -3.94 -1.85 -24.78
C GLU A 267 -3.37 -1.91 -23.35
N ASN A 268 -3.05 -0.76 -22.76
CA ASN A 268 -2.52 -0.64 -21.41
C ASN A 268 -3.61 -0.63 -20.32
N VAL A 269 -4.89 -0.77 -20.68
CA VAL A 269 -6.00 -0.96 -19.73
C VAL A 269 -5.75 -2.12 -18.76
N LYS A 270 -4.94 -3.10 -19.16
CA LYS A 270 -4.50 -4.24 -18.33
C LYS A 270 -3.66 -3.86 -17.11
N GLU A 271 -3.18 -2.63 -17.06
CA GLU A 271 -2.36 -2.07 -15.99
C GLU A 271 -3.17 -1.24 -15.00
N ILE A 272 -4.49 -1.13 -15.22
CA ILE A 272 -5.41 -0.33 -14.42
C ILE A 272 -6.48 -1.24 -13.81
N GLU A 273 -6.76 -1.09 -12.53
CA GLU A 273 -7.86 -1.78 -11.82
C GLU A 273 -8.75 -0.77 -11.11
N LEU A 274 -10.03 -1.13 -10.84
CA LEU A 274 -10.90 -0.35 -9.94
C LEU A 274 -10.29 -0.26 -8.54
N ALA A 275 -10.39 0.90 -7.92
CA ALA A 275 -9.73 1.21 -6.65
C ALA A 275 -10.64 1.79 -5.55
N TYR A 276 -11.95 1.66 -5.64
CA TYR A 276 -12.85 1.97 -4.51
C TYR A 276 -12.52 1.09 -3.30
N ALA A 277 -12.14 -0.16 -3.56
CA ALA A 277 -11.56 -1.09 -2.60
C ALA A 277 -10.25 -1.67 -3.13
N MET A 278 -9.24 -1.77 -2.26
CA MET A 278 -7.96 -2.40 -2.56
C MET A 278 -7.55 -3.38 -1.46
N THR A 279 -6.56 -4.23 -1.73
CA THR A 279 -6.02 -5.09 -0.68
C THR A 279 -5.11 -4.29 0.26
N VAL A 280 -5.03 -4.73 1.53
CA VAL A 280 -4.09 -4.13 2.50
C VAL A 280 -2.65 -4.14 1.99
N HIS A 281 -2.25 -5.17 1.24
CA HIS A 281 -0.90 -5.21 0.63
C HIS A 281 -0.67 -4.08 -0.38
N LYS A 282 -1.68 -3.73 -1.17
CA LYS A 282 -1.58 -2.65 -2.16
C LYS A 282 -1.67 -1.25 -1.55
N SER A 283 -2.11 -1.13 -0.31
CA SER A 283 -2.16 0.16 0.41
C SER A 283 -0.87 0.50 1.16
N GLN A 284 0.15 -0.36 1.12
CA GLN A 284 1.45 -0.04 1.72
C GLN A 284 2.03 1.23 1.08
N GLY A 285 2.61 2.10 1.89
CA GLY A 285 3.12 3.41 1.47
C GLY A 285 2.04 4.49 1.27
N SER A 286 0.74 4.14 1.30
CA SER A 286 -0.36 5.11 1.15
C SER A 286 -1.07 5.35 2.47
N GLU A 287 -1.70 6.53 2.61
CA GLU A 287 -2.56 6.86 3.75
C GLU A 287 -3.84 7.52 3.26
N PHE A 288 -4.94 7.31 3.98
CA PHE A 288 -6.28 7.79 3.61
C PHE A 288 -6.93 8.54 4.75
N ALA A 289 -7.74 9.55 4.44
CA ALA A 289 -8.46 10.30 5.46
C ALA A 289 -9.41 9.39 6.26
N ALA A 290 -10.15 8.51 5.58
CA ALA A 290 -11.03 7.54 6.19
C ALA A 290 -10.80 6.13 5.62
N VAL A 291 -10.75 5.12 6.50
CA VAL A 291 -10.57 3.71 6.12
C VAL A 291 -11.75 2.89 6.62
N VAL A 292 -12.29 2.03 5.75
CA VAL A 292 -13.26 0.98 6.10
C VAL A 292 -12.58 -0.37 5.94
N LEU A 293 -12.49 -1.14 7.02
CA LEU A 293 -11.74 -2.41 7.08
C LEU A 293 -12.67 -3.58 7.42
N PRO A 294 -13.07 -4.43 6.47
CA PRO A 294 -13.74 -5.69 6.81
C PRO A 294 -12.76 -6.68 7.45
N THR A 295 -13.15 -7.24 8.59
CA THR A 295 -12.39 -8.32 9.27
C THR A 295 -13.14 -9.65 9.24
N ILE A 296 -14.44 -9.63 8.95
CA ILE A 296 -15.25 -10.85 8.80
C ILE A 296 -14.87 -11.60 7.54
N ALA A 297 -14.95 -12.92 7.58
CA ALA A 297 -14.63 -13.82 6.46
C ALA A 297 -13.21 -13.66 5.90
N THR A 298 -12.30 -13.11 6.69
CA THR A 298 -10.88 -13.06 6.34
C THR A 298 -10.32 -14.48 6.22
N PRO A 299 -9.69 -14.85 5.08
CA PRO A 299 -9.06 -16.15 4.95
C PRO A 299 -8.02 -16.38 6.05
N PRO A 300 -7.89 -17.60 6.64
CA PRO A 300 -6.97 -17.88 7.73
C PRO A 300 -5.51 -17.50 7.44
N LYS A 301 -5.07 -17.62 6.18
CA LYS A 301 -3.71 -17.22 5.73
C LYS A 301 -3.48 -15.72 5.77
N LEU A 302 -4.54 -14.91 5.77
CA LEU A 302 -4.50 -13.44 5.80
C LEU A 302 -4.95 -12.88 7.16
N SER A 303 -5.37 -13.75 8.09
CA SER A 303 -5.79 -13.37 9.45
C SER A 303 -4.58 -13.36 10.37
N TYR A 304 -3.76 -12.30 10.31
CA TYR A 304 -2.57 -12.14 11.15
C TYR A 304 -2.30 -10.68 11.51
N ARG A 305 -1.57 -10.49 12.61
CA ARG A 305 -1.36 -9.21 13.29
C ARG A 305 -0.76 -8.12 12.39
N ASN A 306 0.29 -8.43 11.63
CA ASN A 306 0.94 -7.43 10.78
C ASN A 306 0.01 -6.91 9.68
N LEU A 307 -0.87 -7.76 9.10
CA LEU A 307 -1.84 -7.31 8.12
C LEU A 307 -2.86 -6.36 8.75
N PHE A 308 -3.37 -6.73 9.93
CA PHE A 308 -4.30 -5.88 10.67
C PHE A 308 -3.65 -4.55 11.07
N TYR A 309 -2.46 -4.58 11.65
CA TYR A 309 -1.69 -3.40 12.01
C TYR A 309 -1.42 -2.48 10.80
N THR A 310 -0.97 -3.05 9.67
CA THR A 310 -0.75 -2.26 8.45
C THR A 310 -2.04 -1.57 8.00
N ALA A 311 -3.19 -2.26 8.05
CA ALA A 311 -4.47 -1.65 7.69
C ALA A 311 -4.88 -0.51 8.64
N LEU A 312 -4.66 -0.66 9.96
CA LEU A 312 -4.95 0.39 10.94
C LEU A 312 -4.14 1.67 10.66
N THR A 313 -2.85 1.50 10.40
CA THR A 313 -1.91 2.62 10.16
C THR A 313 -2.12 3.33 8.82
N ARG A 314 -3.01 2.86 7.97
CA ARG A 314 -3.40 3.58 6.72
C ARG A 314 -4.46 4.66 6.97
N ALA A 315 -5.13 4.67 8.12
CA ALA A 315 -6.16 5.65 8.44
C ALA A 315 -5.56 6.86 9.16
N ARG A 316 -5.86 8.07 8.66
CA ARG A 316 -5.43 9.32 9.29
C ARG A 316 -6.44 9.86 10.30
N ASN A 317 -7.73 9.94 9.91
CA ASN A 317 -8.75 10.64 10.67
C ASN A 317 -9.90 9.75 11.13
N LEU A 318 -10.20 8.67 10.40
CA LEU A 318 -11.31 7.79 10.72
C LEU A 318 -11.02 6.35 10.30
N LEU A 319 -11.23 5.41 11.21
CA LEU A 319 -11.20 3.99 10.94
C LEU A 319 -12.48 3.31 11.41
N ILE A 320 -13.16 2.61 10.49
CA ILE A 320 -14.33 1.80 10.80
C ILE A 320 -14.04 0.34 10.43
N ILE A 321 -13.98 -0.52 11.43
CA ILE A 321 -13.87 -1.96 11.25
C ILE A 321 -15.27 -2.53 11.09
N VAL A 322 -15.49 -3.35 10.06
CA VAL A 322 -16.75 -4.08 9.83
C VAL A 322 -16.53 -5.57 10.07
N GLY A 323 -17.08 -6.08 11.16
CA GLY A 323 -16.88 -7.47 11.60
C GLY A 323 -17.29 -7.67 13.03
N ASN A 324 -16.62 -8.57 13.72
CA ASN A 324 -16.87 -8.84 15.12
C ASN A 324 -15.57 -8.97 15.94
N GLU A 325 -15.68 -8.95 17.24
CA GLU A 325 -14.54 -9.02 18.15
C GLU A 325 -13.74 -10.33 18.00
N ALA A 326 -14.41 -11.43 17.67
CA ALA A 326 -13.73 -12.71 17.43
C ALA A 326 -12.84 -12.67 16.18
N SER A 327 -13.31 -12.02 15.08
CA SER A 327 -12.50 -11.84 13.87
C SER A 327 -11.30 -10.94 14.10
N VAL A 328 -11.47 -9.86 14.86
CA VAL A 328 -10.36 -8.98 15.26
C VAL A 328 -9.38 -9.72 16.18
N LYS A 329 -9.90 -10.45 17.17
CA LYS A 329 -9.06 -11.24 18.08
C LYS A 329 -8.22 -12.27 17.35
N ALA A 330 -8.81 -12.96 16.37
CA ALA A 330 -8.10 -13.94 15.56
C ALA A 330 -6.91 -13.32 14.80
N MET A 331 -7.04 -12.05 14.36
CA MET A 331 -5.94 -11.33 13.71
C MET A 331 -4.88 -10.87 14.73
N VAL A 332 -5.28 -10.35 15.87
CA VAL A 332 -4.38 -9.84 16.92
C VAL A 332 -3.56 -10.96 17.56
N ASP A 333 -4.19 -12.09 17.86
CA ASP A 333 -3.54 -13.23 18.50
C ASP A 333 -2.56 -13.96 17.55
N ASN A 334 -2.77 -13.86 16.23
CA ASN A 334 -1.94 -14.52 15.25
C ASN A 334 -0.72 -13.66 14.87
N ASP A 335 0.36 -13.84 15.62
CA ASP A 335 1.67 -13.23 15.33
C ASP A 335 2.55 -14.11 14.44
N LYS A 336 2.01 -15.23 13.93
CA LYS A 336 2.73 -16.14 13.04
C LYS A 336 3.05 -15.43 11.74
N LYS A 337 4.15 -14.69 11.78
CA LYS A 337 4.83 -14.21 10.60
C LYS A 337 5.08 -15.39 9.71
N SER A 338 4.72 -15.32 8.45
CA SER A 338 5.19 -16.32 7.49
C SER A 338 6.70 -16.39 7.68
N ARG A 339 7.20 -17.52 8.20
CA ARG A 339 8.64 -17.71 8.42
C ARG A 339 9.31 -17.57 7.07
N ARG A 340 10.00 -16.46 6.89
CA ARG A 340 10.83 -16.27 5.72
C ARG A 340 12.19 -16.82 6.04
N TYR A 341 12.59 -17.79 5.26
CA TYR A 341 13.92 -18.39 5.39
C TYR A 341 14.92 -17.46 4.70
N SER A 342 15.38 -16.44 5.46
CA SER A 342 16.51 -15.62 5.08
C SER A 342 17.73 -16.11 5.84
N ALA A 343 18.83 -16.35 5.14
CA ALA A 343 20.12 -16.65 5.77
C ALA A 343 20.88 -15.38 6.17
N LEU A 344 20.32 -14.18 5.94
CA LEU A 344 21.01 -12.91 6.13
C LEU A 344 21.57 -12.75 7.55
N VAL A 345 20.77 -13.03 8.58
CA VAL A 345 21.22 -12.97 9.99
C VAL A 345 22.40 -13.94 10.23
N HIS A 346 22.33 -15.13 9.66
CA HIS A 346 23.38 -16.14 9.80
C HIS A 346 24.70 -15.66 9.17
N PHE A 347 24.65 -15.19 7.92
CA PHE A 347 25.84 -14.69 7.24
C PHE A 347 26.41 -13.45 7.96
N LEU A 348 25.60 -12.53 8.40
CA LEU A 348 26.03 -11.37 9.17
C LEU A 348 26.72 -11.78 10.49
N SER A 349 26.30 -12.87 11.13
CA SER A 349 26.88 -13.37 12.39
C SER A 349 28.18 -14.14 12.18
N VAL A 350 28.33 -14.89 11.10
CA VAL A 350 29.49 -15.74 10.83
C VAL A 350 30.68 -14.92 10.32
N ASP A 351 30.44 -13.95 9.43
CA ASP A 351 31.49 -13.15 8.83
C ASP A 351 32.09 -12.10 9.78
N ASN A 352 31.41 -11.77 10.87
CA ASN A 352 31.99 -10.89 11.91
C ASN A 352 33.24 -11.46 12.58
N VAL A 353 33.49 -12.75 12.52
CA VAL A 353 34.72 -13.38 13.05
C VAL A 353 35.91 -13.21 12.09
N ALA A 354 35.65 -12.98 10.79
CA ALA A 354 36.69 -12.90 9.76
C ALA A 354 37.14 -11.46 9.42
N PHE A 355 36.28 -10.46 9.58
CA PHE A 355 36.57 -9.06 9.21
C PHE A 355 37.18 -8.19 10.30
N PHE A 356 37.18 -8.64 11.56
CA PHE A 356 37.80 -7.95 12.70
C PHE A 356 39.02 -8.67 13.26
N LYS A 357 39.60 -9.58 12.52
CA LYS A 357 40.96 -10.11 12.73
C LYS A 357 41.85 -9.58 11.60
#